data_e5cd8ebf5598644a1810e06c82be8809
#
_entry.id   e5cd8ebf5598644a1810e06c82be8809
#
_cell.length_a   1.000
_cell.length_b   1.000
_cell.length_c   1.000
_cell.angle_alpha   90.00
_cell.angle_beta   90.00
_cell.angle_gamma   90.00
#
_symmetry.space_group_name_H-M   'P 1'
#
loop_
_entity.id
_entity.type
_entity.pdbx_description
1 polymer ?
#
loop_
_entity_poly.entity_id
_entity_poly.type
_entity_poly.pdbx_seq_one_letter_code
_entity_poly.pdbx_strand_id
1 'polypeptide(L)'
;MFTINKKVFKPKSFRRDILGVEKKVPTLGGKYLPYINFDNAASTPALQPVVEEMQDFLQWYSGVHRGTGYKSLLSSQFYDDSHETIANFVGASLDSQCVIMVKNTTEAINKLSYRMSFARGDVVISSMMEHHSNDLPWRNKARVKYIRVDQQGLLDLGDLEKLLQLHYPRVRLVTICGASNVTGHINPIHRIAEMAHAYRAEILVDGAQLLAHHPVNMIKEGDPRHIDYLAFSGHKIYAPFGSGVLIGPRKTFLQGEPEYSG
;
A
#
# COMPACT_ATOMS: atom_id res chain seq x y z
N MET A 1 11.59 1.78 -28.23
CA MET A 1 10.62 1.00 -27.46
C MET A 1 11.43 0.17 -26.47
N PHE A 2 11.51 0.60 -25.19
CA PHE A 2 12.17 -0.20 -24.16
C PHE A 2 11.23 -1.35 -23.81
N THR A 3 11.61 -2.55 -24.18
CA THR A 3 10.87 -3.76 -23.79
C THR A 3 11.33 -4.11 -22.39
N ILE A 4 10.46 -3.91 -21.39
CA ILE A 4 10.70 -4.50 -20.05
C ILE A 4 10.84 -5.99 -20.26
N ASN A 5 12.04 -6.50 -20.09
CA ASN A 5 12.32 -7.92 -20.23
C ASN A 5 11.63 -8.63 -19.07
N LYS A 6 10.43 -9.17 -19.30
CA LYS A 6 9.66 -9.93 -18.30
C LYS A 6 10.41 -11.22 -17.97
N LYS A 7 11.46 -11.13 -17.14
CA LYS A 7 12.10 -12.31 -16.56
C LYS A 7 11.07 -13.02 -15.69
N VAL A 8 10.60 -14.16 -16.12
CA VAL A 8 9.77 -15.03 -15.29
C VAL A 8 10.65 -15.64 -14.21
N PHE A 9 10.49 -15.22 -12.97
CA PHE A 9 11.22 -15.77 -11.84
C PHE A 9 10.81 -17.21 -11.58
N LYS A 10 11.79 -18.12 -11.57
CA LYS A 10 11.57 -19.52 -11.15
C LYS A 10 11.86 -19.62 -9.65
N PRO A 11 11.01 -20.27 -8.84
CA PRO A 11 11.18 -20.35 -7.37
C PRO A 11 12.57 -20.82 -6.89
N LYS A 12 13.22 -21.71 -7.64
CA LYS A 12 14.57 -22.19 -7.31
C LYS A 12 15.69 -21.17 -7.54
N SER A 13 15.44 -20.11 -8.32
CA SER A 13 16.43 -19.06 -8.59
C SER A 13 16.21 -17.81 -7.71
N PHE A 14 15.04 -17.67 -7.08
CA PHE A 14 14.66 -16.49 -6.33
C PHE A 14 15.71 -16.07 -5.28
N ARG A 15 16.22 -17.03 -4.48
CA ARG A 15 17.27 -16.75 -3.48
C ARG A 15 18.53 -16.12 -4.10
N ARG A 16 18.90 -16.48 -5.33
CA ARG A 16 20.09 -15.95 -6.00
C ARG A 16 19.94 -14.49 -6.41
N ASP A 17 18.71 -14.07 -6.62
CA ASP A 17 18.37 -12.70 -7.01
C ASP A 17 18.20 -11.78 -5.80
N ILE A 18 18.25 -12.31 -4.57
CA ILE A 18 18.18 -11.50 -3.34
C ILE A 18 19.56 -10.96 -3.00
N LEU A 19 19.66 -9.63 -2.98
CA LEU A 19 20.91 -8.95 -2.64
C LEU A 19 21.28 -9.15 -1.17
N GLY A 20 22.55 -9.44 -0.94
CA GLY A 20 23.13 -9.53 0.40
C GLY A 20 22.80 -10.80 1.17
N VAL A 21 22.03 -11.76 0.59
CA VAL A 21 21.61 -12.99 1.28
C VAL A 21 22.77 -13.88 1.77
N GLU A 22 23.92 -13.82 1.10
CA GLU A 22 25.12 -14.59 1.47
C GLU A 22 26.16 -13.77 2.25
N LYS A 23 25.82 -12.53 2.64
CA LYS A 23 26.74 -11.70 3.42
C LYS A 23 26.91 -12.24 4.84
N LYS A 24 28.15 -12.25 5.31
CA LYS A 24 28.48 -12.63 6.66
C LYS A 24 28.51 -11.38 7.56
N VAL A 25 28.01 -11.51 8.76
CA VAL A 25 27.97 -10.47 9.78
C VAL A 25 28.77 -10.90 11.02
N PRO A 26 29.37 -9.96 11.76
CA PRO A 26 30.05 -10.28 13.01
C PRO A 26 29.01 -10.71 14.07
N THR A 27 29.36 -11.72 14.83
CA THR A 27 28.62 -12.15 16.02
C THR A 27 29.26 -11.60 17.29
N LEU A 28 28.56 -11.64 18.42
CA LEU A 28 29.07 -11.23 19.72
C LEU A 28 30.36 -12.01 20.13
N GLY A 29 30.53 -13.24 19.63
CA GLY A 29 31.72 -14.05 19.83
C GLY A 29 32.86 -13.78 18.83
N GLY A 30 32.79 -12.71 18.03
CA GLY A 30 33.83 -12.30 17.07
C GLY A 30 33.93 -13.15 15.80
N LYS A 31 33.07 -14.14 15.61
CA LYS A 31 33.02 -14.96 14.40
C LYS A 31 32.12 -14.28 13.37
N TYR A 32 32.47 -14.41 12.10
CA TYR A 32 31.61 -13.98 10.97
C TYR A 32 30.77 -15.15 10.48
N LEU A 33 29.46 -15.04 10.63
CA LEU A 33 28.50 -16.05 10.20
C LEU A 33 27.53 -15.46 9.14
N PRO A 34 26.95 -16.30 8.26
CA PRO A 34 25.90 -15.85 7.34
C PRO A 34 24.77 -15.16 8.12
N TYR A 35 24.31 -14.01 7.60
CA TYR A 35 23.19 -13.30 8.21
C TYR A 35 21.89 -14.08 8.02
N ILE A 36 21.20 -14.35 9.10
CA ILE A 36 19.86 -14.97 9.08
C ILE A 36 18.86 -13.89 9.44
N ASN A 37 18.05 -13.50 8.45
CA ASN A 37 17.03 -12.46 8.63
C ASN A 37 15.65 -13.09 8.83
N PHE A 38 15.08 -12.92 10.02
CA PHE A 38 13.70 -13.29 10.34
C PHE A 38 12.75 -12.09 10.40
N ASP A 39 13.23 -10.89 10.05
CA ASP A 39 12.47 -9.65 10.12
C ASP A 39 12.25 -9.02 8.73
N ASN A 40 11.90 -9.82 7.74
CA ASN A 40 11.53 -9.32 6.41
C ASN A 40 10.20 -8.54 6.44
N ALA A 41 9.39 -8.67 7.48
CA ALA A 41 8.18 -7.89 7.70
C ALA A 41 8.47 -6.40 7.93
N ALA A 42 9.62 -6.07 8.51
CA ALA A 42 10.06 -4.67 8.66
C ALA A 42 10.47 -4.07 7.31
N SER A 43 11.32 -4.79 6.56
CA SER A 43 11.73 -4.41 5.20
C SER A 43 12.35 -5.63 4.51
N THR A 44 12.00 -5.86 3.26
CA THR A 44 12.61 -6.93 2.46
C THR A 44 13.97 -6.49 1.91
N PRO A 45 14.92 -7.40 1.68
CA PRO A 45 16.11 -7.11 0.90
C PRO A 45 15.72 -6.79 -0.55
N ALA A 46 16.56 -6.03 -1.24
CA ALA A 46 16.34 -5.71 -2.66
C ALA A 46 16.56 -6.92 -3.57
N LEU A 47 15.84 -6.95 -4.68
CA LEU A 47 16.10 -7.90 -5.76
C LEU A 47 17.13 -7.34 -6.73
N GLN A 48 18.08 -8.16 -7.15
CA GLN A 48 19.11 -7.82 -8.12
C GLN A 48 18.53 -7.23 -9.41
N PRO A 49 17.51 -7.80 -10.06
CA PRO A 49 16.93 -7.22 -11.28
C PRO A 49 16.32 -5.83 -11.08
N VAL A 50 15.78 -5.53 -9.90
CA VAL A 50 15.24 -4.20 -9.59
C VAL A 50 16.38 -3.17 -9.53
N VAL A 51 17.50 -3.54 -8.91
CA VAL A 51 18.66 -2.65 -8.82
C VAL A 51 19.33 -2.45 -10.18
N GLU A 52 19.42 -3.50 -11.00
CA GLU A 52 19.94 -3.42 -12.37
C GLU A 52 19.10 -2.47 -13.22
N GLU A 53 17.76 -2.60 -13.18
CA GLU A 53 16.84 -1.71 -13.90
C GLU A 53 16.99 -0.25 -13.45
N MET A 54 17.13 -0.02 -12.13
CA MET A 54 17.39 1.31 -11.60
C MET A 54 18.72 1.89 -12.11
N GLN A 55 19.79 1.08 -12.15
CA GLN A 55 21.10 1.50 -12.64
C GLN A 55 21.07 1.85 -14.13
N ASP A 56 20.37 1.04 -14.92
CA ASP A 56 20.19 1.30 -16.36
C ASP A 56 19.36 2.55 -16.58
N PHE A 57 18.29 2.77 -15.83
CA PHE A 57 17.48 3.97 -15.93
C PHE A 57 18.25 5.25 -15.55
N LEU A 58 19.16 5.20 -14.56
CA LEU A 58 19.94 6.36 -14.12
C LEU A 58 20.76 6.99 -15.25
N GLN A 59 21.15 6.23 -16.26
CA GLN A 59 21.88 6.75 -17.44
C GLN A 59 20.97 7.65 -18.31
N TRP A 60 19.67 7.46 -18.23
CA TRP A 60 18.63 8.14 -19.01
C TRP A 60 17.84 9.15 -18.18
N TYR A 61 17.99 9.13 -16.87
CA TYR A 61 17.23 9.97 -15.95
C TYR A 61 17.31 11.45 -16.30
N SER A 62 16.16 12.13 -16.30
CA SER A 62 16.00 13.56 -16.47
C SER A 62 14.67 14.02 -15.85
N GLY A 63 14.33 15.31 -15.95
CA GLY A 63 13.09 15.87 -15.43
C GLY A 63 11.85 15.27 -16.09
N VAL A 64 10.96 14.74 -15.27
CA VAL A 64 9.65 14.20 -15.68
C VAL A 64 8.72 15.37 -16.02
N HIS A 65 8.07 15.33 -17.20
CA HIS A 65 7.12 16.33 -17.70
C HIS A 65 7.67 17.80 -17.71
N ARG A 66 9.01 17.95 -17.78
CA ARG A 66 9.66 19.28 -17.68
C ARG A 66 10.47 19.68 -18.90
N GLY A 67 10.56 18.85 -19.92
CA GLY A 67 11.32 19.15 -21.11
C GLY A 67 10.92 18.33 -22.33
N THR A 68 11.41 18.75 -23.51
CA THR A 68 11.16 18.11 -24.80
C THR A 68 12.34 17.27 -25.29
N GLY A 69 13.46 17.27 -24.54
CA GLY A 69 14.63 16.48 -24.87
C GLY A 69 14.39 14.97 -24.66
N TYR A 70 15.14 14.15 -25.41
CA TYR A 70 14.96 12.69 -25.42
C TYR A 70 14.93 12.06 -24.02
N LYS A 71 15.88 12.41 -23.13
CA LYS A 71 15.91 11.87 -21.76
C LYS A 71 14.69 12.27 -20.93
N SER A 72 14.18 13.50 -21.10
CA SER A 72 12.99 13.96 -20.39
C SER A 72 11.74 13.24 -20.87
N LEU A 73 11.60 13.05 -22.18
CA LEU A 73 10.49 12.28 -22.77
C LEU A 73 10.53 10.82 -22.28
N LEU A 74 11.72 10.22 -22.26
CA LEU A 74 11.90 8.85 -21.77
C LEU A 74 11.56 8.73 -20.27
N SER A 75 12.05 9.67 -19.44
CA SER A 75 11.73 9.68 -18.00
C SER A 75 10.24 9.86 -17.74
N SER A 76 9.57 10.70 -18.55
CA SER A 76 8.11 10.88 -18.47
C SER A 76 7.37 9.61 -18.84
N GLN A 77 7.79 8.95 -19.92
CA GLN A 77 7.20 7.67 -20.34
C GLN A 77 7.33 6.59 -19.26
N PHE A 78 8.54 6.45 -18.66
CA PHE A 78 8.74 5.50 -17.55
C PHE A 78 7.85 5.81 -16.35
N TYR A 79 7.68 7.07 -16.03
CA TYR A 79 6.81 7.51 -14.94
C TYR A 79 5.35 7.15 -15.23
N ASP A 80 4.86 7.45 -16.43
CA ASP A 80 3.49 7.17 -16.84
C ASP A 80 3.22 5.63 -16.91
N ASP A 81 4.14 4.87 -17.52
CA ASP A 81 4.06 3.39 -17.60
C ASP A 81 4.05 2.73 -16.23
N SER A 82 4.71 3.35 -15.22
CA SER A 82 4.69 2.80 -13.86
C SER A 82 3.32 2.93 -13.20
N HIS A 83 2.53 3.97 -13.51
CA HIS A 83 1.14 4.07 -13.03
C HIS A 83 0.27 2.95 -13.63
N GLU A 84 0.40 2.68 -14.92
CA GLU A 84 -0.32 1.59 -15.58
C GLU A 84 0.09 0.22 -15.02
N THR A 85 1.40 0.01 -14.83
CA THR A 85 1.94 -1.23 -14.27
C THR A 85 1.39 -1.51 -12.88
N ILE A 86 1.36 -0.49 -12.02
CA ILE A 86 0.82 -0.60 -10.66
C ILE A 86 -0.69 -0.83 -10.69
N ALA A 87 -1.43 -0.08 -11.49
CA ALA A 87 -2.87 -0.26 -11.63
C ALA A 87 -3.21 -1.69 -12.06
N ASN A 88 -2.54 -2.19 -13.09
CA ASN A 88 -2.73 -3.56 -13.59
C ASN A 88 -2.36 -4.62 -12.54
N PHE A 89 -1.33 -4.37 -11.74
CA PHE A 89 -0.87 -5.31 -10.71
C PHE A 89 -1.93 -5.56 -9.63
N VAL A 90 -2.72 -4.54 -9.30
CA VAL A 90 -3.76 -4.63 -8.26
C VAL A 90 -5.19 -4.59 -8.81
N GLY A 91 -5.37 -4.67 -10.13
CA GLY A 91 -6.69 -4.63 -10.76
C GLY A 91 -7.44 -3.31 -10.60
N ALA A 92 -6.71 -2.20 -10.46
CA ALA A 92 -7.29 -0.85 -10.42
C ALA A 92 -7.62 -0.36 -11.84
N SER A 93 -8.66 0.48 -11.96
CA SER A 93 -9.05 1.10 -13.22
C SER A 93 -8.62 2.57 -13.26
N LEU A 94 -7.71 2.92 -14.16
CA LEU A 94 -7.26 4.29 -14.35
C LEU A 94 -8.35 5.22 -14.95
N ASP A 95 -9.48 4.70 -15.38
CA ASP A 95 -10.62 5.52 -15.83
C ASP A 95 -11.26 6.25 -14.64
N SER A 96 -11.44 5.57 -13.51
CA SER A 96 -12.11 6.09 -12.31
C SER A 96 -11.19 6.33 -11.12
N GLN A 97 -10.05 5.65 -11.07
CA GLN A 97 -9.05 5.72 -9.99
C GLN A 97 -7.76 6.39 -10.45
N CYS A 98 -6.97 6.85 -9.51
CA CYS A 98 -5.61 7.33 -9.75
C CYS A 98 -4.62 6.59 -8.85
N VAL A 99 -3.42 6.42 -9.39
CA VAL A 99 -2.24 5.95 -8.68
C VAL A 99 -1.42 7.17 -8.27
N ILE A 100 -1.09 7.31 -7.01
CA ILE A 100 -0.30 8.43 -6.48
C ILE A 100 0.98 7.86 -5.89
N MET A 101 2.12 8.26 -6.46
CA MET A 101 3.43 7.88 -5.97
C MET A 101 3.77 8.66 -4.71
N VAL A 102 4.21 7.97 -3.69
CA VAL A 102 4.58 8.49 -2.38
C VAL A 102 5.84 7.78 -1.86
N LYS A 103 6.36 8.18 -0.70
CA LYS A 103 7.58 7.58 -0.13
C LYS A 103 7.32 6.24 0.53
N ASN A 104 6.15 6.02 1.09
CA ASN A 104 5.77 4.80 1.82
C ASN A 104 4.28 4.78 2.15
N THR A 105 3.78 3.69 2.73
CA THR A 105 2.40 3.53 3.20
C THR A 105 2.00 4.60 4.22
N THR A 106 2.91 5.03 5.10
CA THR A 106 2.63 6.07 6.10
C THR A 106 2.28 7.39 5.42
N GLU A 107 3.05 7.82 4.42
CA GLU A 107 2.73 9.03 3.65
C GLU A 107 1.42 8.87 2.86
N ALA A 108 1.20 7.68 2.27
CA ALA A 108 -0.02 7.36 1.53
C ALA A 108 -1.28 7.58 2.40
N ILE A 109 -1.29 6.99 3.60
CA ILE A 109 -2.44 7.08 4.52
C ILE A 109 -2.61 8.50 5.06
N ASN A 110 -1.52 9.19 5.41
CA ASN A 110 -1.57 10.59 5.82
C ASN A 110 -2.14 11.46 4.69
N LYS A 111 -1.65 11.29 3.46
CA LYS A 111 -2.16 12.02 2.29
C LYS A 111 -3.66 11.81 2.13
N LEU A 112 -4.16 10.59 2.22
CA LEU A 112 -5.59 10.32 2.18
C LEU A 112 -6.34 11.00 3.33
N SER A 113 -5.80 10.98 4.55
CA SER A 113 -6.42 11.60 5.72
C SER A 113 -6.57 13.13 5.58
N TYR A 114 -5.70 13.79 4.81
CA TYR A 114 -5.82 15.20 4.48
C TYR A 114 -6.85 15.45 3.37
N ARG A 115 -7.03 14.50 2.46
CA ARG A 115 -7.95 14.66 1.32
C ARG A 115 -9.40 14.34 1.67
N MET A 116 -9.62 13.44 2.60
CA MET A 116 -10.97 13.12 3.05
C MET A 116 -11.53 14.25 3.92
N SER A 117 -12.75 14.66 3.60
CA SER A 117 -13.49 15.64 4.41
C SER A 117 -14.33 14.93 5.46
N PHE A 118 -14.20 15.37 6.71
CA PHE A 118 -14.97 14.86 7.84
C PHE A 118 -15.78 15.98 8.48
N ALA A 119 -17.07 15.74 8.68
CA ALA A 119 -17.95 16.62 9.44
C ALA A 119 -17.87 16.29 10.95
N ARG A 120 -18.31 17.24 11.78
CA ARG A 120 -18.40 17.00 13.22
C ARG A 120 -19.31 15.81 13.53
N GLY A 121 -18.76 14.81 14.20
CA GLY A 121 -19.48 13.58 14.57
C GLY A 121 -19.32 12.42 13.59
N ASP A 122 -18.60 12.60 12.49
CA ASP A 122 -18.24 11.51 11.60
C ASP A 122 -17.33 10.50 12.30
N VAL A 123 -17.40 9.27 11.85
CA VAL A 123 -16.73 8.12 12.46
C VAL A 123 -15.83 7.45 11.43
N VAL A 124 -14.62 7.12 11.87
CA VAL A 124 -13.74 6.15 11.21
C VAL A 124 -13.74 4.87 12.04
N ILE A 125 -14.01 3.75 11.41
CA ILE A 125 -13.86 2.43 12.05
C ILE A 125 -12.50 1.87 11.66
N SER A 126 -11.67 1.61 12.65
CA SER A 126 -10.33 1.01 12.53
C SER A 126 -10.30 -0.32 13.27
N SER A 127 -9.16 -0.97 13.39
CA SER A 127 -9.04 -2.19 14.18
C SER A 127 -7.93 -2.09 15.24
N MET A 128 -7.99 -2.99 16.24
CA MET A 128 -6.94 -3.05 17.25
C MET A 128 -5.65 -3.71 16.76
N MET A 129 -5.62 -4.19 15.53
CA MET A 129 -4.43 -4.82 14.92
C MET A 129 -3.67 -3.91 13.96
N GLU A 130 -4.11 -2.64 13.82
CA GLU A 130 -3.49 -1.72 12.87
C GLU A 130 -2.06 -1.32 13.27
N HIS A 131 -1.23 -1.14 12.25
CA HIS A 131 0.01 -0.39 12.42
C HIS A 131 -0.31 1.07 12.74
N HIS A 132 0.54 1.74 13.55
CA HIS A 132 0.38 3.15 13.91
C HIS A 132 0.13 4.07 12.70
N SER A 133 0.72 3.75 11.55
CA SER A 133 0.51 4.50 10.30
C SER A 133 -0.94 4.51 9.83
N ASN A 134 -1.71 3.47 10.16
CA ASN A 134 -3.13 3.35 9.81
C ASN A 134 -4.09 3.62 10.98
N ASP A 135 -3.58 4.10 12.09
CA ASP A 135 -4.36 4.47 13.26
C ASP A 135 -4.26 5.98 13.56
N LEU A 136 -3.03 6.48 13.76
CA LEU A 136 -2.80 7.83 14.25
C LEU A 136 -3.34 8.95 13.34
N PRO A 137 -3.25 8.86 11.99
CA PRO A 137 -3.75 9.92 11.12
C PRO A 137 -5.24 10.21 11.27
N TRP A 138 -6.04 9.22 11.65
CA TRP A 138 -7.49 9.35 11.77
C TRP A 138 -7.96 10.00 13.07
N ARG A 139 -7.16 9.89 14.16
CA ARG A 139 -7.53 10.36 15.50
C ARG A 139 -7.81 11.86 15.57
N ASN A 140 -7.17 12.65 14.71
CA ASN A 140 -7.35 14.10 14.64
C ASN A 140 -8.38 14.53 13.57
N LYS A 141 -8.98 13.59 12.83
CA LYS A 141 -9.90 13.87 11.74
C LYS A 141 -11.34 13.50 12.06
N ALA A 142 -11.56 12.41 12.80
CA ALA A 142 -12.88 11.89 13.12
C ALA A 142 -12.88 11.15 14.45
N ARG A 143 -14.06 10.71 14.92
CA ARG A 143 -14.15 9.79 16.06
C ARG A 143 -13.73 8.40 15.61
N VAL A 144 -12.61 7.91 16.12
CA VAL A 144 -12.15 6.55 15.80
C VAL A 144 -12.84 5.53 16.69
N LYS A 145 -13.34 4.46 16.11
CA LYS A 145 -13.89 3.27 16.77
C LYS A 145 -13.07 2.05 16.34
N TYR A 146 -12.86 1.13 17.28
CA TYR A 146 -11.96 0.02 17.04
C TYR A 146 -12.73 -1.29 17.06
N ILE A 147 -12.61 -2.05 15.95
CA ILE A 147 -13.05 -3.43 15.87
C ILE A 147 -12.17 -4.26 16.80
N ARG A 148 -12.79 -5.10 17.60
CA ARG A 148 -12.08 -6.01 18.50
C ARG A 148 -11.38 -7.11 17.72
N VAL A 149 -10.36 -7.64 18.37
CA VAL A 149 -9.60 -8.81 17.91
C VAL A 149 -9.81 -9.91 18.94
N ASP A 150 -10.06 -11.14 18.51
CA ASP A 150 -10.24 -12.27 19.40
C ASP A 150 -8.90 -12.76 20.01
N GLN A 151 -8.98 -13.79 20.85
CA GLN A 151 -7.79 -14.35 21.52
C GLN A 151 -6.81 -15.02 20.54
N GLN A 152 -7.26 -15.38 19.35
CA GLN A 152 -6.44 -15.92 18.28
C GLN A 152 -5.78 -14.84 17.41
N GLY A 153 -6.14 -13.58 17.63
CA GLY A 153 -5.65 -12.44 16.85
C GLY A 153 -6.43 -12.19 15.57
N LEU A 154 -7.64 -12.77 15.44
CA LEU A 154 -8.52 -12.58 14.29
C LEU A 154 -9.47 -11.40 14.52
N LEU A 155 -9.78 -10.69 13.43
CA LEU A 155 -10.71 -9.57 13.45
C LEU A 155 -12.15 -10.05 13.68
N ASP A 156 -12.83 -9.47 14.67
CA ASP A 156 -14.24 -9.78 14.98
C ASP A 156 -15.18 -9.06 13.99
N LEU A 157 -15.59 -9.76 12.92
CA LEU A 157 -16.54 -9.21 11.95
C LEU A 157 -17.93 -8.94 12.53
N GLY A 158 -18.33 -9.65 13.57
CA GLY A 158 -19.58 -9.36 14.27
C GLY A 158 -19.52 -8.06 15.06
N ASP A 159 -18.35 -7.70 15.56
CA ASP A 159 -18.12 -6.40 16.19
C ASP A 159 -18.10 -5.27 15.13
N LEU A 160 -17.49 -5.49 13.96
CA LEU A 160 -17.57 -4.56 12.82
C LEU A 160 -19.03 -4.27 12.46
N GLU A 161 -19.86 -5.29 12.29
CA GLU A 161 -21.28 -5.14 11.97
C GLU A 161 -22.00 -4.28 12.99
N LYS A 162 -21.80 -4.55 14.29
CA LYS A 162 -22.37 -3.76 15.39
C LYS A 162 -21.94 -2.29 15.35
N LEU A 163 -20.65 -2.04 15.09
CA LEU A 163 -20.12 -0.67 14.98
C LEU A 163 -20.72 0.07 13.79
N LEU A 164 -20.85 -0.60 12.63
CA LEU A 164 -21.48 -0.03 11.43
C LEU A 164 -22.93 0.35 11.71
N GLN A 165 -23.72 -0.56 12.31
CA GLN A 165 -25.13 -0.33 12.70
C GLN A 165 -25.26 0.82 13.69
N LEU A 166 -24.47 0.80 14.76
CA LEU A 166 -24.54 1.79 15.85
C LEU A 166 -24.22 3.20 15.39
N HIS A 167 -23.34 3.34 14.42
CA HIS A 167 -22.86 4.65 13.97
C HIS A 167 -23.41 5.08 12.61
N TYR A 168 -24.28 4.28 11.95
CA TYR A 168 -24.95 4.70 10.73
C TYR A 168 -25.79 5.98 10.94
N PRO A 169 -25.81 6.94 10.02
CA PRO A 169 -25.06 7.06 8.76
C PRO A 169 -23.75 7.85 8.87
N ARG A 170 -23.12 7.88 10.03
CA ARG A 170 -21.93 8.71 10.34
C ARG A 170 -20.60 8.02 10.04
N VAL A 171 -20.59 6.72 9.73
CA VAL A 171 -19.37 6.03 9.33
C VAL A 171 -18.95 6.49 7.94
N ARG A 172 -17.79 7.13 7.83
CA ARG A 172 -17.23 7.62 6.58
C ARG A 172 -16.22 6.66 5.98
N LEU A 173 -15.46 5.99 6.84
CA LEU A 173 -14.37 5.12 6.43
C LEU A 173 -14.26 3.93 7.37
N VAL A 174 -14.08 2.75 6.79
CA VAL A 174 -13.52 1.57 7.45
C VAL A 174 -12.07 1.45 7.00
N THR A 175 -11.11 1.42 7.93
CA THR A 175 -9.70 1.32 7.59
C THR A 175 -9.07 0.13 8.30
N ILE A 176 -8.47 -0.79 7.54
CA ILE A 176 -7.94 -2.05 8.06
C ILE A 176 -6.60 -2.41 7.40
N CYS A 177 -5.74 -3.09 8.14
CA CYS A 177 -4.59 -3.77 7.54
C CYS A 177 -5.07 -5.01 6.77
N GLY A 178 -4.56 -5.19 5.55
CA GLY A 178 -4.87 -6.39 4.76
C GLY A 178 -4.26 -7.65 5.36
N ALA A 179 -3.06 -7.51 5.95
CA ALA A 179 -2.40 -8.54 6.75
C ALA A 179 -1.67 -7.90 7.93
N SER A 180 -1.75 -8.51 9.10
CA SER A 180 -1.08 -8.02 10.31
C SER A 180 0.44 -8.23 10.23
N ASN A 181 1.21 -7.19 10.52
CA ASN A 181 2.67 -7.27 10.64
C ASN A 181 3.12 -7.99 11.93
N VAL A 182 2.22 -8.20 12.89
CA VAL A 182 2.51 -8.82 14.18
C VAL A 182 2.11 -10.29 14.19
N THR A 183 0.86 -10.59 13.82
CA THR A 183 0.32 -11.96 13.89
C THR A 183 0.39 -12.73 12.57
N GLY A 184 0.58 -12.03 11.44
CA GLY A 184 0.56 -12.60 10.10
C GLY A 184 -0.84 -12.97 9.59
N HIS A 185 -1.89 -12.73 10.38
CA HIS A 185 -3.27 -13.00 9.93
C HIS A 185 -3.66 -12.08 8.77
N ILE A 186 -4.34 -12.67 7.79
CA ILE A 186 -4.87 -11.99 6.61
C ILE A 186 -6.35 -11.74 6.82
N ASN A 187 -6.75 -10.47 6.72
CA ASN A 187 -8.14 -10.07 6.86
C ASN A 187 -8.93 -10.32 5.56
N PRO A 188 -10.22 -10.68 5.65
CA PRO A 188 -11.08 -10.88 4.49
C PRO A 188 -11.53 -9.53 3.91
N ILE A 189 -10.60 -8.81 3.26
CA ILE A 189 -10.73 -7.41 2.83
C ILE A 189 -11.98 -7.17 2.00
N HIS A 190 -12.33 -8.08 1.08
CA HIS A 190 -13.51 -7.95 0.22
C HIS A 190 -14.83 -8.14 0.97
N ARG A 191 -14.85 -9.00 2.00
CA ARG A 191 -16.02 -9.14 2.86
C ARG A 191 -16.21 -7.91 3.74
N ILE A 192 -15.13 -7.33 4.23
CA ILE A 192 -15.16 -6.08 5.00
C ILE A 192 -15.61 -4.91 4.11
N ALA A 193 -15.16 -4.87 2.85
CA ALA A 193 -15.62 -3.89 1.85
C ALA A 193 -17.14 -3.96 1.64
N GLU A 194 -17.66 -5.17 1.40
CA GLU A 194 -19.09 -5.40 1.25
C GLU A 194 -19.90 -4.93 2.47
N MET A 195 -19.40 -5.22 3.67
CA MET A 195 -20.03 -4.75 4.91
C MET A 195 -19.99 -3.23 5.03
N ALA A 196 -18.85 -2.59 4.76
CA ALA A 196 -18.71 -1.14 4.78
C ALA A 196 -19.68 -0.45 3.81
N HIS A 197 -19.72 -0.92 2.56
CA HIS A 197 -20.58 -0.36 1.52
C HIS A 197 -22.07 -0.53 1.80
N ALA A 198 -22.48 -1.62 2.46
CA ALA A 198 -23.87 -1.80 2.90
C ALA A 198 -24.34 -0.66 3.84
N TYR A 199 -23.40 -0.02 4.54
CA TYR A 199 -23.62 1.13 5.41
C TYR A 199 -23.11 2.46 4.82
N ARG A 200 -22.85 2.52 3.49
CA ARG A 200 -22.37 3.70 2.77
C ARG A 200 -21.04 4.26 3.27
N ALA A 201 -20.22 3.43 3.88
CA ALA A 201 -18.86 3.77 4.27
C ALA A 201 -17.87 3.33 3.19
N GLU A 202 -16.82 4.12 2.95
CA GLU A 202 -15.71 3.72 2.09
C GLU A 202 -14.74 2.81 2.85
N ILE A 203 -13.87 2.09 2.13
CA ILE A 203 -12.85 1.23 2.73
C ILE A 203 -11.44 1.62 2.27
N LEU A 204 -10.52 1.75 3.23
CA LEU A 204 -9.07 1.77 2.99
C LEU A 204 -8.46 0.45 3.45
N VAL A 205 -7.68 -0.17 2.59
CA VAL A 205 -6.83 -1.31 2.93
C VAL A 205 -5.37 -0.85 3.01
N ASP A 206 -4.78 -0.98 4.20
CA ASP A 206 -3.32 -0.95 4.36
C ASP A 206 -2.76 -2.28 3.85
N GLY A 207 -2.22 -2.23 2.62
CA GLY A 207 -1.65 -3.37 1.92
C GLY A 207 -0.17 -3.60 2.19
N ALA A 208 0.45 -2.89 3.15
CA ALA A 208 1.89 -2.89 3.37
C ALA A 208 2.49 -4.31 3.56
N GLN A 209 1.80 -5.18 4.27
CA GLN A 209 2.19 -6.58 4.42
C GLN A 209 1.50 -7.48 3.38
N LEU A 210 0.25 -7.18 3.04
CA LEU A 210 -0.55 -8.05 2.19
C LEU A 210 0.05 -8.19 0.78
N LEU A 211 0.41 -7.08 0.13
CA LEU A 211 0.90 -7.08 -1.25
C LEU A 211 2.22 -7.85 -1.43
N ALA A 212 3.03 -7.95 -0.39
CA ALA A 212 4.29 -8.69 -0.43
C ALA A 212 4.08 -10.20 -0.55
N HIS A 213 2.92 -10.71 -0.12
CA HIS A 213 2.72 -12.14 0.12
C HIS A 213 1.50 -12.72 -0.60
N HIS A 214 0.49 -11.88 -0.91
CA HIS A 214 -0.75 -12.31 -1.54
C HIS A 214 -1.18 -11.36 -2.66
N PRO A 215 -1.75 -11.90 -3.74
CA PRO A 215 -2.35 -11.07 -4.78
C PRO A 215 -3.53 -10.28 -4.20
N VAL A 216 -3.61 -9.01 -4.59
CA VAL A 216 -4.72 -8.12 -4.26
C VAL A 216 -5.40 -7.71 -5.55
N ASN A 217 -6.72 -7.73 -5.56
CA ASN A 217 -7.52 -7.19 -6.65
C ASN A 217 -8.48 -6.15 -6.06
N MET A 218 -8.36 -4.90 -6.49
CA MET A 218 -9.24 -3.84 -6.00
C MET A 218 -10.70 -4.02 -6.43
N ILE A 219 -10.95 -4.86 -7.42
CA ILE A 219 -12.26 -5.10 -8.02
C ILE A 219 -12.84 -3.79 -8.61
N LYS A 220 -13.61 -3.90 -9.66
CA LYS A 220 -14.19 -2.74 -10.34
C LYS A 220 -15.24 -2.06 -9.47
N GLU A 221 -15.24 -0.72 -9.44
CA GLU A 221 -16.29 0.10 -8.83
C GLU A 221 -17.68 -0.34 -9.31
N GLY A 222 -18.63 -0.48 -8.37
CA GLY A 222 -19.97 -1.02 -8.61
C GLY A 222 -20.17 -2.46 -8.11
N ASP A 223 -19.13 -3.25 -7.93
CA ASP A 223 -19.21 -4.49 -7.13
C ASP A 223 -19.13 -4.10 -5.65
N PRO A 224 -20.04 -4.55 -4.77
CA PRO A 224 -20.04 -4.17 -3.36
C PRO A 224 -18.76 -4.60 -2.61
N ARG A 225 -17.96 -5.48 -3.19
CA ARG A 225 -16.71 -5.99 -2.62
C ARG A 225 -15.47 -5.21 -3.08
N HIS A 226 -15.62 -4.14 -3.90
CA HIS A 226 -14.49 -3.34 -4.36
C HIS A 226 -13.78 -2.65 -3.19
N ILE A 227 -12.51 -2.34 -3.39
CA ILE A 227 -11.70 -1.58 -2.43
C ILE A 227 -11.62 -0.14 -2.94
N ASP A 228 -12.04 0.84 -2.12
CA ASP A 228 -11.96 2.25 -2.51
C ASP A 228 -10.52 2.75 -2.50
N TYR A 229 -9.78 2.48 -1.42
CA TYR A 229 -8.42 2.94 -1.26
C TYR A 229 -7.47 1.80 -0.91
N LEU A 230 -6.30 1.80 -1.53
CA LEU A 230 -5.22 0.86 -1.26
C LEU A 230 -3.91 1.63 -1.06
N ALA A 231 -3.19 1.34 0.03
CA ALA A 231 -1.90 1.94 0.33
C ALA A 231 -0.83 0.86 0.57
N PHE A 232 0.37 1.02 0.01
CA PHE A 232 1.48 0.07 0.22
C PHE A 232 2.84 0.70 0.03
N SER A 233 3.91 -0.03 0.42
CA SER A 233 5.30 0.40 0.35
C SER A 233 6.14 -0.53 -0.51
N GLY A 234 6.98 0.03 -1.38
CA GLY A 234 7.88 -0.73 -2.24
C GLY A 234 8.95 -1.50 -1.48
N HIS A 235 9.48 -0.93 -0.36
CA HIS A 235 10.54 -1.57 0.42
C HIS A 235 10.12 -2.87 1.11
N LYS A 236 8.83 -3.20 1.13
CA LYS A 236 8.30 -4.48 1.62
C LYS A 236 8.00 -5.49 0.51
N ILE A 237 8.07 -5.05 -0.75
CA ILE A 237 7.91 -5.87 -1.94
C ILE A 237 9.19 -5.90 -2.78
N TYR A 238 10.35 -5.96 -2.10
CA TYR A 238 11.69 -6.13 -2.68
C TYR A 238 12.20 -4.96 -3.55
N ALA A 239 11.53 -3.80 -3.54
CA ALA A 239 12.02 -2.58 -4.19
C ALA A 239 12.78 -1.73 -3.17
N PRO A 240 14.07 -1.42 -3.41
CA PRO A 240 14.88 -0.65 -2.47
C PRO A 240 14.44 0.81 -2.38
N PHE A 241 14.81 1.45 -1.26
CA PHE A 241 14.60 2.84 -0.89
C PHE A 241 13.12 3.21 -0.66
N GLY A 242 12.85 4.50 -0.56
CA GLY A 242 11.55 5.05 -0.20
C GLY A 242 10.63 5.18 -1.42
N SER A 243 9.88 4.15 -1.70
CA SER A 243 8.77 4.19 -2.66
C SER A 243 7.51 3.61 -2.04
N GLY A 244 6.38 4.19 -2.37
CA GLY A 244 5.08 3.75 -1.91
C GLY A 244 4.00 4.25 -2.86
N VAL A 245 2.79 3.77 -2.64
CA VAL A 245 1.65 4.05 -3.52
C VAL A 245 0.40 4.24 -2.69
N LEU A 246 -0.41 5.21 -3.11
CA LEU A 246 -1.80 5.36 -2.74
C LEU A 246 -2.65 5.23 -4.01
N ILE A 247 -3.65 4.37 -3.97
CA ILE A 247 -4.65 4.25 -5.05
C ILE A 247 -6.01 4.60 -4.48
N GLY A 248 -6.81 5.34 -5.25
CA GLY A 248 -8.16 5.67 -4.86
C GLY A 248 -8.93 6.41 -5.94
N PRO A 249 -10.23 6.69 -5.71
CA PRO A 249 -11.06 7.39 -6.68
C PRO A 249 -10.51 8.77 -7.04
N ARG A 250 -10.46 9.10 -8.32
CA ARG A 250 -10.01 10.43 -8.80
C ARG A 250 -10.78 11.56 -8.12
N LYS A 251 -12.09 11.39 -7.91
CA LYS A 251 -12.96 12.39 -7.26
C LYS A 251 -12.46 12.83 -5.89
N THR A 252 -11.84 11.93 -5.11
CA THR A 252 -11.27 12.25 -3.78
C THR A 252 -10.11 13.22 -3.89
N PHE A 253 -9.26 13.09 -4.91
CA PHE A 253 -8.03 13.87 -5.06
C PHE A 253 -8.20 15.13 -5.90
N LEU A 254 -9.33 15.29 -6.60
CA LEU A 254 -9.68 16.51 -7.33
C LEU A 254 -10.34 17.58 -6.45
N GLN A 255 -10.65 17.27 -5.20
CA GLN A 255 -11.31 18.18 -4.25
C GLN A 255 -10.31 18.71 -3.22
N GLY A 256 -10.63 19.92 -2.67
CA GLY A 256 -9.84 20.54 -1.61
C GLY A 256 -8.47 21.06 -2.06
N GLU A 257 -7.72 21.60 -1.10
CA GLU A 257 -6.38 22.13 -1.31
C GLU A 257 -5.33 21.02 -1.16
N PRO A 258 -4.24 21.04 -1.95
CA PRO A 258 -3.14 20.10 -1.78
C PRO A 258 -2.39 20.35 -0.47
N GLU A 259 -1.85 19.30 0.16
CA GLU A 259 -1.00 19.42 1.36
C GLU A 259 0.28 20.21 1.08
N TYR A 260 0.75 20.13 -0.16
CA TYR A 260 1.91 20.85 -0.67
C TYR A 260 1.56 21.48 -2.01
N SER A 261 1.88 22.75 -2.16
CA SER A 261 1.71 23.52 -3.41
C SER A 261 3.06 23.80 -4.02
N GLY A 262 3.17 23.68 -5.35
CA GLY A 262 4.41 23.98 -6.09
C GLY A 262 4.20 24.15 -7.57
#